data_a0d9c339823c5b67ce06c1b2a1959f76
#
_entry.id   a0d9c339823c5b67ce06c1b2a1959f76
#
_cell.length_a   1.000
_cell.length_b   1.000
_cell.length_c   1.000
_cell.angle_alpha   90.00
_cell.angle_beta   90.00
_cell.angle_gamma   90.00
#
_symmetry.space_group_name_H-M   'P 1'
#
loop_
_entity.id
_entity.type
_entity.pdbx_description
1 polymer ?
#
loop_
_entity_poly.entity_id
_entity_poly.type
_entity_poly.pdbx_seq_one_letter_code
_entity_poly.pdbx_strand_id
1 'polypeptide(L)'
;MSISPGALRFNTDSQKLELYDGNQWTEIVASSPDSQTGGARGVFGGGWLNPGTTNVIEYITISTTGNSIDFGDLTVGRYNGCACSSSTRGLFAAGRSDPTATFFNVIDFITISSTGNATDGSDLSNLLTGVESVSNSTRGVFAGGYSPSISNTNVIEYVTIGSLGNAQDFGDLSFGKRYTRGSSNATRGIFSGTTSPANSNVIDFITISTTGNAADFGDLLSVARPSSSGNASNSTRGLYAGTIAAGPSVTTNTIQYITFASLGNAIDFGDQSVQRNSLAAMGSSTRAVFAGGQPTPALSGNSNVIDYVTIMSLGNAIDFGDLTTNSGGAELPTGCSNGHGGL
;
A
#
# COMPACT_ATOMS: atom_id res chain seq x y z
N MET A 1 37.72 26.33 -30.39
CA MET A 1 37.15 24.96 -30.51
C MET A 1 35.65 25.07 -30.36
N SER A 2 34.88 24.56 -31.30
CA SER A 2 33.42 24.47 -31.14
C SER A 2 33.09 23.31 -30.20
N ILE A 3 32.22 23.54 -29.24
CA ILE A 3 31.74 22.52 -28.36
C ILE A 3 30.70 21.70 -29.11
N SER A 4 30.78 20.38 -29.07
CA SER A 4 29.81 19.50 -29.72
C SER A 4 28.52 19.44 -28.95
N PRO A 5 27.34 19.41 -29.63
CA PRO A 5 26.08 19.11 -28.96
C PRO A 5 26.16 17.78 -28.19
N GLY A 6 25.60 17.72 -26.99
CA GLY A 6 25.71 16.58 -26.10
C GLY A 6 26.86 16.66 -25.09
N ALA A 7 27.71 17.68 -25.16
CA ALA A 7 28.75 17.90 -24.18
C ALA A 7 28.14 18.16 -22.76
N LEU A 8 28.74 17.57 -21.75
CA LEU A 8 28.35 17.76 -20.33
C LEU A 8 29.44 18.57 -19.61
N ARG A 9 29.03 19.47 -18.73
CA ARG A 9 29.92 20.16 -17.80
C ARG A 9 29.26 20.29 -16.44
N PHE A 10 30.10 20.40 -15.41
CA PHE A 10 29.65 20.88 -14.10
C PHE A 10 29.96 22.40 -14.03
N ASN A 11 28.92 23.21 -13.89
CA ASN A 11 29.05 24.64 -13.71
C ASN A 11 29.33 24.92 -12.24
N THR A 12 30.54 25.37 -11.92
CA THR A 12 30.98 25.62 -10.53
C THR A 12 30.33 26.85 -9.90
N ASP A 13 29.86 27.79 -10.72
CA ASP A 13 29.23 29.04 -10.23
C ASP A 13 27.77 28.79 -9.84
N SER A 14 27.05 28.02 -10.65
CA SER A 14 25.66 27.62 -10.36
C SER A 14 25.57 26.30 -9.58
N GLN A 15 26.69 25.56 -9.43
CA GLN A 15 26.75 24.21 -8.84
C GLN A 15 25.83 23.18 -9.52
N LYS A 16 25.69 23.27 -10.83
CA LYS A 16 24.76 22.46 -11.62
C LYS A 16 25.46 21.67 -12.71
N LEU A 17 24.90 20.50 -13.02
CA LEU A 17 25.28 19.74 -14.21
C LEU A 17 24.52 20.31 -15.41
N GLU A 18 25.22 20.63 -16.49
CA GLU A 18 24.67 21.23 -17.68
C GLU A 18 24.98 20.40 -18.94
N LEU A 19 24.02 20.34 -19.85
CA LEU A 19 24.14 19.76 -21.19
C LEU A 19 24.16 20.87 -22.22
N TYR A 20 25.11 20.80 -23.17
CA TYR A 20 25.12 21.70 -24.32
C TYR A 20 24.22 21.14 -25.42
N ASP A 21 23.16 21.88 -25.81
CA ASP A 21 22.18 21.47 -26.81
C ASP A 21 22.61 21.80 -28.26
N GLY A 22 23.74 22.47 -28.40
CA GLY A 22 24.26 22.96 -29.65
C GLY A 22 24.16 24.49 -29.79
N ASN A 23 23.33 25.15 -28.98
CA ASN A 23 23.14 26.60 -28.94
C ASN A 23 23.51 27.18 -27.58
N GLN A 24 23.11 26.50 -26.50
CA GLN A 24 23.30 26.98 -25.13
C GLN A 24 23.54 25.81 -24.18
N TRP A 25 24.01 26.12 -22.96
CA TRP A 25 24.10 25.22 -21.84
C TRP A 25 22.76 25.20 -21.13
N THR A 26 22.14 24.01 -21.05
CA THR A 26 20.86 23.78 -20.37
C THR A 26 21.10 22.97 -19.12
N GLU A 27 20.53 23.39 -18.01
CA GLU A 27 20.61 22.65 -16.74
C GLU A 27 19.97 21.27 -16.89
N ILE A 28 20.67 20.23 -16.44
CA ILE A 28 20.08 18.91 -16.24
C ILE A 28 19.46 18.89 -14.84
N VAL A 29 18.17 18.99 -14.78
CA VAL A 29 17.42 18.77 -13.53
C VAL A 29 17.20 17.28 -13.37
N ALA A 30 18.00 16.63 -12.54
CA ALA A 30 17.71 15.28 -12.09
C ALA A 30 16.66 15.37 -10.95
N SER A 31 15.42 15.14 -11.25
CA SER A 31 14.43 14.86 -10.20
C SER A 31 14.51 13.37 -9.87
N SER A 32 15.17 13.02 -8.78
CA SER A 32 14.97 11.71 -8.17
C SER A 32 13.62 11.72 -7.46
N PRO A 33 12.76 10.73 -7.63
CA PRO A 33 11.59 10.56 -6.76
C PRO A 33 11.96 10.55 -5.27
N ASP A 34 13.18 10.13 -4.94
CA ASP A 34 13.72 10.08 -3.58
C ASP A 34 14.36 11.41 -3.11
N SER A 35 14.40 12.46 -3.92
CA SER A 35 14.99 13.76 -3.55
C SER A 35 14.04 14.64 -2.70
N GLN A 36 13.01 14.07 -2.10
CA GLN A 36 12.32 14.74 -1.01
C GLN A 36 13.27 14.82 0.18
N THR A 37 13.64 16.01 0.56
CA THR A 37 14.39 16.33 1.79
C THR A 37 13.66 15.73 3.00
N GLY A 38 13.99 14.48 3.37
CA GLY A 38 13.31 13.75 4.44
C GLY A 38 13.06 12.27 4.16
N GLY A 39 13.28 11.76 2.93
CA GLY A 39 13.01 10.36 2.56
C GLY A 39 11.53 10.07 2.28
N ALA A 40 11.23 8.84 1.84
CA ALA A 40 9.85 8.42 1.58
C ALA A 40 9.03 8.41 2.88
N ARG A 41 7.85 9.01 2.83
CA ARG A 41 6.86 8.96 3.90
C ARG A 41 5.94 7.77 3.72
N GLY A 42 5.79 6.99 4.80
CA GLY A 42 4.73 6.02 4.95
C GLY A 42 3.62 6.62 5.80
N VAL A 43 2.38 6.46 5.39
CA VAL A 43 1.20 7.01 6.06
C VAL A 43 0.24 5.88 6.37
N PHE A 44 -0.27 5.84 7.60
CA PHE A 44 -1.25 4.88 8.09
C PHE A 44 -2.54 5.62 8.42
N GLY A 45 -3.71 5.06 8.09
CA GLY A 45 -4.97 5.72 8.40
C GLY A 45 -6.07 4.76 8.83
N GLY A 46 -6.89 5.21 9.75
CA GLY A 46 -8.01 4.45 10.26
C GLY A 46 -7.62 3.24 11.11
N GLY A 47 -8.53 2.29 11.21
CA GLY A 47 -8.38 1.06 11.95
C GLY A 47 -9.46 0.86 13.01
N TRP A 48 -9.46 -0.33 13.61
CA TRP A 48 -10.38 -0.67 14.70
C TRP A 48 -9.67 -0.61 16.04
N LEU A 49 -10.25 0.16 16.95
CA LEU A 49 -9.83 0.30 18.34
C LEU A 49 -11.02 -0.09 19.21
N ASN A 50 -10.88 -1.12 20.06
CA ASN A 50 -11.98 -1.56 20.92
C ASN A 50 -12.40 -0.45 21.91
N PRO A 51 -13.68 0.04 21.87
CA PRO A 51 -14.84 -0.54 21.18
C PRO A 51 -15.27 0.15 19.86
N GLY A 52 -14.42 0.83 19.15
CA GLY A 52 -14.84 1.59 17.97
C GLY A 52 -13.80 1.68 16.86
N THR A 53 -14.06 2.57 15.91
CA THR A 53 -13.16 2.87 14.80
C THR A 53 -12.44 4.19 15.02
N THR A 54 -11.21 4.31 14.51
CA THR A 54 -10.47 5.58 14.52
C THR A 54 -10.44 6.20 13.13
N ASN A 55 -10.33 7.53 13.09
CA ASN A 55 -10.07 8.31 11.89
C ASN A 55 -8.62 8.85 11.84
N VAL A 56 -7.82 8.61 12.86
CA VAL A 56 -6.46 9.14 12.97
C VAL A 56 -5.59 8.65 11.82
N ILE A 57 -4.80 9.58 11.27
CA ILE A 57 -3.75 9.31 10.31
C ILE A 57 -2.41 9.57 10.98
N GLU A 58 -1.50 8.61 10.90
CA GLU A 58 -0.13 8.74 11.39
C GLU A 58 0.87 8.54 10.25
N TYR A 59 2.08 9.03 10.41
CA TYR A 59 3.14 8.83 9.43
C TYR A 59 4.49 8.49 10.04
N ILE A 60 5.33 7.89 9.22
CA ILE A 60 6.75 7.62 9.48
C ILE A 60 7.60 8.12 8.32
N THR A 61 8.88 8.32 8.57
CA THR A 61 9.90 8.46 7.51
C THR A 61 10.56 7.09 7.30
N ILE A 62 10.30 6.43 6.17
CA ILE A 62 10.68 5.02 5.95
C ILE A 62 12.20 4.79 6.04
N SER A 63 13.01 5.77 5.70
CA SER A 63 14.48 5.67 5.75
C SER A 63 15.08 5.72 7.15
N THR A 64 14.35 6.25 8.13
CA THR A 64 14.80 6.41 9.52
C THR A 64 13.87 5.67 10.48
N THR A 65 14.42 4.85 11.36
CA THR A 65 13.64 4.16 12.40
C THR A 65 13.14 5.16 13.44
N GLY A 66 12.01 4.86 14.06
CA GLY A 66 11.37 5.66 15.10
C GLY A 66 9.86 5.48 15.11
N ASN A 67 9.23 6.02 16.14
CA ASN A 67 7.78 5.93 16.30
C ASN A 67 7.04 6.77 15.25
N SER A 68 5.78 6.42 15.01
CA SER A 68 4.90 7.21 14.18
C SER A 68 4.60 8.57 14.81
N ILE A 69 4.19 9.51 13.97
CA ILE A 69 3.84 10.88 14.35
C ILE A 69 2.44 11.17 13.78
N ASP A 70 1.66 11.93 14.51
CA ASP A 70 0.34 12.38 14.06
C ASP A 70 0.44 13.14 12.73
N PHE A 71 -0.43 12.79 11.78
CA PHE A 71 -0.54 13.43 10.48
C PHE A 71 -1.80 14.29 10.37
N GLY A 72 -2.91 13.85 10.96
CA GLY A 72 -4.24 14.42 10.88
C GLY A 72 -5.32 13.33 10.89
N ASP A 73 -6.49 13.60 10.32
CA ASP A 73 -7.66 12.71 10.39
C ASP A 73 -8.25 12.39 9.02
N LEU A 74 -8.77 11.18 8.85
CA LEU A 74 -9.71 10.82 7.78
C LEU A 74 -11.05 11.57 7.99
N THR A 75 -11.83 11.73 6.93
CA THR A 75 -13.16 12.34 7.04
C THR A 75 -14.12 11.52 7.89
N VAL A 76 -13.92 10.21 7.95
CA VAL A 76 -14.74 9.25 8.73
C VAL A 76 -13.86 8.17 9.34
N GLY A 77 -14.10 7.84 10.61
CA GLY A 77 -13.47 6.69 11.27
C GLY A 77 -13.92 5.37 10.64
N ARG A 78 -12.97 4.57 10.18
CA ARG A 78 -13.25 3.32 9.46
C ARG A 78 -12.08 2.34 9.50
N TYR A 79 -12.39 1.07 9.28
CA TYR A 79 -11.43 -0.01 9.15
C TYR A 79 -11.78 -0.94 7.99
N ASN A 80 -10.91 -1.86 7.62
CA ASN A 80 -11.07 -2.71 6.44
C ASN A 80 -11.28 -1.92 5.14
N GLY A 81 -10.72 -0.71 5.06
CA GLY A 81 -10.55 0.02 3.82
C GLY A 81 -9.27 -0.39 3.11
N CYS A 82 -8.86 0.42 2.15
CA CYS A 82 -7.59 0.27 1.45
C CYS A 82 -6.93 1.63 1.23
N ALA A 83 -5.62 1.61 0.93
CA ALA A 83 -4.90 2.84 0.64
C ALA A 83 -3.87 2.64 -0.48
N CYS A 84 -3.79 3.62 -1.36
CA CYS A 84 -2.79 3.69 -2.42
C CYS A 84 -2.33 5.14 -2.62
N SER A 85 -1.30 5.36 -3.43
CA SER A 85 -0.72 6.69 -3.56
C SER A 85 -0.01 6.93 -4.88
N SER A 86 0.15 8.22 -5.18
CA SER A 86 1.21 8.72 -6.06
C SER A 86 2.38 9.26 -5.22
N SER A 87 3.37 9.83 -5.86
CA SER A 87 4.48 10.51 -5.17
C SER A 87 4.04 11.72 -4.31
N THR A 88 2.85 12.25 -4.53
CA THR A 88 2.36 13.46 -3.85
C THR A 88 1.09 13.25 -3.05
N ARG A 89 0.17 12.38 -3.49
CA ARG A 89 -1.14 12.14 -2.88
C ARG A 89 -1.27 10.72 -2.35
N GLY A 90 -1.80 10.59 -1.14
CA GLY A 90 -2.34 9.35 -0.59
C GLY A 90 -3.85 9.33 -0.73
N LEU A 91 -4.41 8.18 -1.10
CA LEU A 91 -5.83 7.91 -1.18
C LEU A 91 -6.20 6.85 -0.15
N PHE A 92 -7.29 7.06 0.57
CA PHE A 92 -7.86 6.09 1.51
C PHE A 92 -9.30 5.83 1.12
N ALA A 93 -9.64 4.58 0.81
CA ALA A 93 -10.92 4.26 0.21
C ALA A 93 -11.70 3.18 0.95
N ALA A 94 -13.03 3.20 0.80
CA ALA A 94 -13.95 2.18 1.29
C ALA A 94 -13.85 1.96 2.82
N GLY A 95 -14.21 0.76 3.27
CA GLY A 95 -14.17 0.37 4.66
C GLY A 95 -15.53 0.42 5.34
N ARG A 96 -15.54 0.16 6.64
CA ARG A 96 -16.74 0.24 7.47
C ARG A 96 -16.45 0.80 8.85
N SER A 97 -17.48 1.29 9.53
CA SER A 97 -17.41 1.69 10.93
C SER A 97 -18.24 0.76 11.84
N ASP A 98 -17.82 0.65 13.10
CA ASP A 98 -18.58 0.03 14.18
C ASP A 98 -18.97 1.11 15.21
N PRO A 99 -20.03 0.93 16.01
CA PRO A 99 -20.90 -0.26 16.10
C PRO A 99 -22.04 -0.32 15.07
N THR A 100 -22.19 0.70 14.23
CA THR A 100 -23.33 0.80 13.30
C THR A 100 -23.20 -0.09 12.06
N ALA A 101 -22.04 -0.73 11.85
CA ALA A 101 -21.72 -1.50 10.64
C ALA A 101 -22.02 -0.73 9.34
N THR A 102 -21.70 0.59 9.32
CA THR A 102 -21.89 1.44 8.14
C THR A 102 -20.76 1.21 7.16
N PHE A 103 -21.11 0.92 5.91
CA PHE A 103 -20.16 0.73 4.81
C PHE A 103 -19.96 2.03 4.06
N PHE A 104 -18.75 2.26 3.54
CA PHE A 104 -18.38 3.47 2.84
C PHE A 104 -17.92 3.20 1.40
N ASN A 105 -18.17 4.17 0.52
CA ASN A 105 -17.61 4.24 -0.83
C ASN A 105 -16.62 5.41 -0.98
N VAL A 106 -16.53 6.27 0.03
CA VAL A 106 -15.71 7.49 0.01
C VAL A 106 -14.25 7.17 -0.26
N ILE A 107 -13.63 8.01 -1.08
CA ILE A 107 -12.18 8.04 -1.31
C ILE A 107 -11.66 9.37 -0.76
N ASP A 108 -11.10 9.34 0.43
CA ASP A 108 -10.39 10.47 1.02
C ASP A 108 -9.01 10.61 0.40
N PHE A 109 -8.52 11.84 0.29
CA PHE A 109 -7.15 12.11 -0.14
C PHE A 109 -6.40 13.03 0.82
N ILE A 110 -5.09 12.85 0.86
CA ILE A 110 -4.12 13.69 1.56
C ILE A 110 -3.00 14.14 0.63
N THR A 111 -2.33 15.22 0.98
CA THR A 111 -1.03 15.59 0.39
C THR A 111 0.07 15.02 1.30
N ILE A 112 0.79 13.97 0.85
CA ILE A 112 1.71 13.21 1.72
C ILE A 112 2.83 14.07 2.31
N SER A 113 3.28 15.11 1.60
CA SER A 113 4.39 15.97 2.05
C SER A 113 4.01 16.95 3.16
N SER A 114 2.72 17.21 3.40
CA SER A 114 2.24 18.15 4.42
C SER A 114 1.18 17.50 5.31
N THR A 115 1.37 17.61 6.63
CA THR A 115 0.39 17.14 7.62
C THR A 115 -0.91 17.94 7.54
N GLY A 116 -2.02 17.29 7.86
CA GLY A 116 -3.35 17.86 7.85
C GLY A 116 -4.42 16.81 7.59
N ASN A 117 -5.66 17.18 7.83
CA ASN A 117 -6.79 16.28 7.65
C ASN A 117 -7.02 15.92 6.19
N ALA A 118 -7.52 14.72 5.96
CA ALA A 118 -7.94 14.27 4.66
C ALA A 118 -9.18 15.05 4.16
N THR A 119 -9.32 15.10 2.87
CA THR A 119 -10.46 15.70 2.19
C THR A 119 -11.16 14.63 1.37
N ASP A 120 -12.49 14.62 1.39
CA ASP A 120 -13.31 13.81 0.49
C ASP A 120 -13.08 14.25 -0.96
N GLY A 121 -12.67 13.34 -1.81
CA GLY A 121 -12.27 13.64 -3.19
C GLY A 121 -13.06 12.90 -4.26
N SER A 122 -13.65 11.77 -3.94
CA SER A 122 -14.36 10.93 -4.91
C SER A 122 -15.01 9.72 -4.24
N ASP A 123 -15.75 8.93 -5.03
CA ASP A 123 -16.45 7.73 -4.57
C ASP A 123 -16.14 6.51 -5.44
N LEU A 124 -16.09 5.33 -4.82
CA LEU A 124 -16.29 4.05 -5.50
C LEU A 124 -17.76 3.91 -5.93
N SER A 125 -18.03 3.03 -6.88
CA SER A 125 -19.41 2.80 -7.36
C SER A 125 -20.31 2.17 -6.29
N ASN A 126 -19.75 1.48 -5.32
CA ASN A 126 -20.50 0.76 -4.29
C ASN A 126 -19.92 0.99 -2.89
N LEU A 127 -20.78 0.89 -1.87
CA LEU A 127 -20.40 0.87 -0.46
C LEU A 127 -19.75 -0.47 -0.13
N LEU A 128 -18.45 -0.50 0.16
CA LEU A 128 -17.66 -1.72 0.28
C LEU A 128 -16.76 -1.74 1.52
N THR A 129 -16.46 -2.93 1.97
CA THR A 129 -15.39 -3.23 2.94
C THR A 129 -14.51 -4.37 2.42
N GLY A 130 -13.27 -4.45 2.88
CA GLY A 130 -12.34 -5.49 2.45
C GLY A 130 -11.90 -5.36 0.99
N VAL A 131 -11.98 -4.16 0.45
CA VAL A 131 -11.39 -3.76 -0.85
C VAL A 131 -9.89 -3.71 -0.72
N GLU A 132 -9.18 -4.00 -1.79
CA GLU A 132 -7.72 -3.80 -1.87
C GLU A 132 -7.38 -2.81 -2.98
N SER A 133 -6.22 -2.17 -2.86
CA SER A 133 -5.79 -1.17 -3.83
C SER A 133 -4.33 -1.31 -4.23
N VAL A 134 -4.07 -0.91 -5.46
CA VAL A 134 -2.73 -0.80 -6.05
C VAL A 134 -2.64 0.50 -6.83
N SER A 135 -1.45 1.00 -7.08
CA SER A 135 -1.29 2.25 -7.83
C SER A 135 0.03 2.36 -8.57
N ASN A 136 0.03 3.25 -9.54
CA ASN A 136 1.24 3.85 -10.07
C ASN A 136 1.18 5.38 -9.89
N SER A 137 2.09 6.11 -10.52
CA SER A 137 2.17 7.57 -10.41
C SER A 137 0.88 8.32 -10.83
N THR A 138 -0.01 7.68 -11.60
CA THR A 138 -1.19 8.33 -12.19
C THR A 138 -2.53 7.72 -11.78
N ARG A 139 -2.59 6.41 -11.58
CA ARG A 139 -3.83 5.66 -11.30
C ARG A 139 -3.79 5.00 -9.94
N GLY A 140 -4.86 5.18 -9.16
CA GLY A 140 -5.25 4.31 -8.05
C GLY A 140 -6.30 3.32 -8.54
N VAL A 141 -6.07 2.02 -8.32
CA VAL A 141 -6.95 0.94 -8.77
C VAL A 141 -7.43 0.17 -7.54
N PHE A 142 -8.74 -0.05 -7.47
CA PHE A 142 -9.43 -0.67 -6.34
C PHE A 142 -10.12 -1.94 -6.80
N ALA A 143 -10.01 -3.04 -6.05
CA ALA A 143 -10.50 -4.33 -6.51
C ALA A 143 -11.18 -5.14 -5.41
N GLY A 144 -12.25 -5.84 -5.80
CA GLY A 144 -12.98 -6.74 -4.92
C GLY A 144 -13.74 -6.02 -3.81
N GLY A 145 -13.93 -6.70 -2.69
CA GLY A 145 -14.67 -6.16 -1.55
C GLY A 145 -16.01 -6.84 -1.34
N TYR A 146 -16.72 -6.38 -0.32
CA TYR A 146 -17.98 -6.96 0.13
C TYR A 146 -18.95 -5.88 0.63
N SER A 147 -20.22 -6.07 0.34
CA SER A 147 -21.31 -5.46 1.09
C SER A 147 -22.49 -6.44 1.22
N PRO A 148 -23.41 -6.22 2.20
CA PRO A 148 -24.57 -7.08 2.35
C PRO A 148 -25.47 -7.14 1.10
N SER A 149 -25.47 -6.09 0.28
CA SER A 149 -26.33 -5.97 -0.91
C SER A 149 -25.81 -6.70 -2.14
N ILE A 150 -24.49 -6.83 -2.28
CA ILE A 150 -23.85 -7.39 -3.50
C ILE A 150 -22.98 -8.60 -3.23
N SER A 151 -22.82 -9.02 -1.95
CA SER A 151 -21.88 -10.08 -1.55
C SER A 151 -20.42 -9.73 -1.94
N ASN A 152 -19.58 -10.72 -2.21
CA ASN A 152 -18.22 -10.46 -2.72
C ASN A 152 -18.28 -10.04 -4.19
N THR A 153 -17.62 -8.95 -4.53
CA THR A 153 -17.52 -8.48 -5.92
C THR A 153 -16.17 -8.85 -6.53
N ASN A 154 -16.14 -9.01 -7.85
CA ASN A 154 -14.92 -9.15 -8.66
C ASN A 154 -14.56 -7.85 -9.38
N VAL A 155 -15.36 -6.82 -9.29
CA VAL A 155 -15.18 -5.54 -9.98
C VAL A 155 -13.84 -4.91 -9.60
N ILE A 156 -13.15 -4.41 -10.62
CA ILE A 156 -11.96 -3.55 -10.48
C ILE A 156 -12.36 -2.16 -10.97
N GLU A 157 -12.11 -1.15 -10.17
CA GLU A 157 -12.37 0.25 -10.49
C GLU A 157 -11.09 1.08 -10.36
N TYR A 158 -11.02 2.23 -11.01
CA TYR A 158 -9.87 3.12 -10.90
C TYR A 158 -10.25 4.59 -10.85
N VAL A 159 -9.37 5.39 -10.26
CA VAL A 159 -9.39 6.85 -10.34
C VAL A 159 -8.06 7.37 -10.88
N THR A 160 -8.08 8.54 -11.49
CA THR A 160 -6.86 9.29 -11.80
C THR A 160 -6.46 10.11 -10.57
N ILE A 161 -5.36 9.76 -9.90
CA ILE A 161 -4.96 10.33 -8.61
C ILE A 161 -4.81 11.86 -8.66
N GLY A 162 -4.29 12.37 -9.77
CA GLY A 162 -4.03 13.80 -9.95
C GLY A 162 -5.29 14.67 -10.05
N SER A 163 -6.32 14.21 -10.75
CA SER A 163 -7.56 14.96 -11.00
C SER A 163 -8.71 14.57 -10.09
N LEU A 164 -8.65 13.37 -9.50
CA LEU A 164 -9.76 12.77 -8.76
C LEU A 164 -11.02 12.59 -9.63
N GLY A 165 -12.17 12.47 -9.01
CA GLY A 165 -13.44 12.15 -9.67
C GLY A 165 -13.84 10.71 -9.37
N ASN A 166 -15.13 10.39 -9.47
CA ASN A 166 -15.63 9.08 -9.11
C ASN A 166 -14.98 7.95 -9.91
N ALA A 167 -14.85 6.80 -9.27
CA ALA A 167 -14.19 5.64 -9.84
C ALA A 167 -14.88 5.18 -11.14
N GLN A 168 -14.07 4.72 -12.06
CA GLN A 168 -14.48 4.21 -13.37
C GLN A 168 -14.18 2.72 -13.44
N ASP A 169 -14.99 1.99 -14.20
CA ASP A 169 -14.76 0.57 -14.44
C ASP A 169 -13.40 0.32 -15.10
N PHE A 170 -12.67 -0.65 -14.55
CA PHE A 170 -11.39 -1.11 -15.07
C PHE A 170 -11.49 -2.48 -15.72
N GLY A 171 -12.30 -3.37 -15.14
CA GLY A 171 -12.46 -4.78 -15.49
C GLY A 171 -12.75 -5.64 -14.26
N ASP A 172 -12.42 -6.93 -14.31
CA ASP A 172 -12.78 -7.91 -13.28
C ASP A 172 -11.58 -8.72 -12.79
N LEU A 173 -11.58 -9.05 -11.49
CA LEU A 173 -10.76 -10.13 -10.92
C LEU A 173 -11.22 -11.50 -11.43
N SER A 174 -10.41 -12.53 -11.28
CA SER A 174 -10.73 -13.91 -11.67
C SER A 174 -12.00 -14.46 -11.01
N PHE A 175 -12.34 -13.98 -9.81
CA PHE A 175 -13.60 -14.25 -9.10
C PHE A 175 -13.86 -13.21 -8.02
N GLY A 176 -15.12 -13.15 -7.53
CA GLY A 176 -15.51 -12.21 -6.45
C GLY A 176 -14.82 -12.56 -5.13
N LYS A 177 -14.05 -11.61 -4.57
CA LYS A 177 -13.25 -11.82 -3.37
C LYS A 177 -13.09 -10.54 -2.55
N ARG A 178 -12.77 -10.71 -1.27
CA ARG A 178 -12.46 -9.63 -0.33
C ARG A 178 -11.26 -9.96 0.53
N TYR A 179 -10.72 -8.95 1.22
CA TYR A 179 -9.54 -9.12 2.06
C TYR A 179 -8.37 -9.73 1.28
N THR A 180 -8.11 -9.22 0.10
CA THR A 180 -6.92 -9.52 -0.69
C THR A 180 -5.75 -8.67 -0.23
N ARG A 181 -4.57 -8.86 -0.81
CA ARG A 181 -3.40 -8.02 -0.58
C ARG A 181 -2.94 -7.43 -1.89
N GLY A 182 -2.62 -6.13 -1.84
CA GLY A 182 -2.10 -5.40 -2.97
C GLY A 182 -0.57 -5.28 -2.95
N SER A 183 0.01 -5.25 -4.11
CA SER A 183 1.35 -4.72 -4.36
C SER A 183 1.45 -4.27 -5.80
N SER A 184 2.30 -3.28 -6.08
CA SER A 184 2.44 -2.80 -7.45
C SER A 184 3.84 -2.30 -7.76
N ASN A 185 4.19 -2.38 -9.04
CA ASN A 185 5.23 -1.55 -9.62
C ASN A 185 4.59 -0.58 -10.63
N ALA A 186 5.39 0.19 -11.36
CA ALA A 186 4.89 1.20 -12.30
C ALA A 186 3.94 0.63 -13.39
N THR A 187 4.01 -0.67 -13.67
CA THR A 187 3.25 -1.32 -14.75
C THR A 187 2.23 -2.33 -14.27
N ARG A 188 2.55 -3.12 -13.25
CA ARG A 188 1.73 -4.24 -12.76
C ARG A 188 1.14 -3.95 -11.40
N GLY A 189 -0.16 -4.21 -11.25
CA GLY A 189 -0.86 -4.31 -9.99
C GLY A 189 -1.18 -5.76 -9.69
N ILE A 190 -0.97 -6.20 -8.45
CA ILE A 190 -1.13 -7.58 -7.98
C ILE A 190 -2.18 -7.60 -6.88
N PHE A 191 -3.11 -8.56 -6.95
CA PHE A 191 -4.12 -8.82 -5.94
C PHE A 191 -4.04 -10.28 -5.49
N SER A 192 -3.58 -10.54 -4.28
CA SER A 192 -3.21 -11.89 -3.86
C SER A 192 -4.04 -12.41 -2.68
N GLY A 193 -4.40 -13.68 -2.76
CA GLY A 193 -5.14 -14.40 -1.74
C GLY A 193 -6.56 -13.87 -1.51
N THR A 194 -7.30 -14.54 -0.66
CA THR A 194 -8.61 -14.09 -0.14
C THR A 194 -9.06 -14.97 1.01
N THR A 195 -10.01 -14.47 1.81
CA THR A 195 -10.70 -15.27 2.83
C THR A 195 -12.12 -15.66 2.43
N SER A 196 -12.66 -15.09 1.37
CA SER A 196 -14.07 -15.25 1.02
C SER A 196 -14.27 -15.18 -0.50
N PRO A 197 -15.08 -16.05 -1.10
CA PRO A 197 -16.02 -16.99 -0.48
C PRO A 197 -15.35 -18.19 0.21
N ALA A 198 -14.11 -18.50 -0.13
CA ALA A 198 -13.26 -19.52 0.51
C ALA A 198 -11.82 -18.99 0.59
N ASN A 199 -11.01 -19.53 1.48
CA ASN A 199 -9.59 -19.21 1.52
C ASN A 199 -8.95 -19.62 0.19
N SER A 200 -8.22 -18.72 -0.44
CA SER A 200 -7.52 -18.95 -1.72
C SER A 200 -6.13 -18.33 -1.69
N ASN A 201 -5.19 -18.98 -2.38
CA ASN A 201 -3.82 -18.50 -2.55
C ASN A 201 -3.58 -17.87 -3.93
N VAL A 202 -4.59 -17.83 -4.80
CA VAL A 202 -4.49 -17.27 -6.15
C VAL A 202 -3.99 -15.85 -6.13
N ILE A 203 -3.05 -15.55 -7.00
CA ILE A 203 -2.53 -14.21 -7.27
C ILE A 203 -3.04 -13.77 -8.64
N ASP A 204 -3.86 -12.74 -8.68
CA ASP A 204 -4.29 -12.06 -9.90
C ASP A 204 -3.37 -10.86 -10.18
N PHE A 205 -3.15 -10.54 -11.47
CA PHE A 205 -2.45 -9.32 -11.85
C PHE A 205 -3.17 -8.56 -12.96
N ILE A 206 -2.93 -7.25 -12.98
CA ILE A 206 -3.38 -6.32 -14.02
C ILE A 206 -2.21 -5.51 -14.57
N THR A 207 -2.39 -4.94 -15.75
CA THR A 207 -1.53 -3.86 -16.26
C THR A 207 -2.19 -2.52 -15.92
N ILE A 208 -1.65 -1.76 -14.96
CA ILE A 208 -2.32 -0.58 -14.37
C ILE A 208 -2.72 0.48 -15.40
N SER A 209 -1.93 0.66 -16.45
CA SER A 209 -2.18 1.68 -17.47
C SER A 209 -3.27 1.31 -18.48
N THR A 210 -3.68 0.04 -18.54
CA THR A 210 -4.62 -0.48 -19.54
C THR A 210 -5.77 -1.19 -18.86
N THR A 211 -7.01 -0.75 -19.10
CA THR A 211 -8.22 -1.39 -18.56
C THR A 211 -8.39 -2.81 -19.15
N GLY A 212 -8.93 -3.71 -18.36
CA GLY A 212 -9.18 -5.10 -18.73
C GLY A 212 -9.19 -6.01 -17.52
N ASN A 213 -9.63 -7.24 -17.72
CA ASN A 213 -9.71 -8.23 -16.64
C ASN A 213 -8.33 -8.66 -16.16
N ALA A 214 -8.27 -9.02 -14.89
CA ALA A 214 -7.08 -9.59 -14.29
C ALA A 214 -6.76 -10.96 -14.89
N ALA A 215 -5.48 -11.29 -14.95
CA ALA A 215 -4.98 -12.59 -15.36
C ALA A 215 -4.25 -13.28 -14.20
N ASP A 216 -4.12 -14.59 -14.29
CA ASP A 216 -3.40 -15.40 -13.31
C ASP A 216 -1.91 -15.06 -13.31
N PHE A 217 -1.36 -14.82 -12.11
CA PHE A 217 0.07 -14.59 -11.89
C PHE A 217 0.78 -15.81 -11.32
N GLY A 218 0.09 -16.59 -10.47
CA GLY A 218 0.60 -17.71 -9.69
C GLY A 218 -0.08 -17.79 -8.33
N ASP A 219 0.59 -18.38 -7.34
CA ASP A 219 0.02 -18.66 -6.02
C ASP A 219 0.89 -18.17 -4.88
N LEU A 220 0.26 -17.77 -3.77
CA LEU A 220 0.92 -17.63 -2.48
C LEU A 220 1.39 -18.99 -1.95
N LEU A 221 2.38 -19.01 -1.06
CA LEU A 221 2.93 -20.23 -0.45
C LEU A 221 1.90 -21.07 0.30
N SER A 222 0.87 -20.46 0.82
CA SER A 222 -0.20 -21.16 1.54
C SER A 222 -1.55 -20.53 1.25
N VAL A 223 -2.60 -21.35 1.33
CA VAL A 223 -3.99 -20.88 1.35
C VAL A 223 -4.19 -20.11 2.65
N ALA A 224 -3.97 -18.83 2.61
CA ALA A 224 -3.92 -18.00 3.79
C ALA A 224 -5.08 -17.02 3.83
N ARG A 225 -5.56 -16.72 5.05
CA ARG A 225 -6.40 -15.55 5.29
C ARG A 225 -5.53 -14.30 5.16
N PRO A 226 -5.58 -13.56 4.07
CA PRO A 226 -5.00 -12.24 4.07
C PRO A 226 -5.85 -11.32 4.93
N SER A 227 -5.22 -10.51 5.72
CA SER A 227 -5.88 -9.52 6.56
C SER A 227 -5.00 -8.29 6.74
N SER A 228 -4.40 -7.83 5.66
CA SER A 228 -3.64 -6.59 5.65
C SER A 228 -3.89 -5.83 4.38
N SER A 229 -3.93 -4.53 4.48
CA SER A 229 -4.03 -3.63 3.34
C SER A 229 -2.78 -2.77 3.25
N GLY A 230 -2.33 -2.53 2.03
CA GLY A 230 -1.20 -1.66 1.76
C GLY A 230 -0.18 -2.28 0.81
N ASN A 231 0.64 -1.42 0.22
CA ASN A 231 1.56 -1.74 -0.85
C ASN A 231 3.01 -1.81 -0.35
N ALA A 232 3.43 -2.97 0.13
CA ALA A 232 4.81 -3.21 0.53
C ALA A 232 5.62 -3.70 -0.67
N SER A 233 6.05 -2.78 -1.53
CA SER A 233 6.78 -3.11 -2.76
C SER A 233 7.83 -2.09 -3.13
N ASN A 234 8.81 -2.53 -3.93
CA ASN A 234 9.62 -1.67 -4.78
C ASN A 234 9.35 -1.99 -6.25
N SER A 235 10.10 -1.40 -7.17
CA SER A 235 9.93 -1.64 -8.61
C SER A 235 10.11 -3.11 -9.04
N THR A 236 10.73 -3.95 -8.21
CA THR A 236 11.11 -5.34 -8.54
C THR A 236 10.29 -6.37 -7.79
N ARG A 237 10.04 -6.17 -6.49
CA ARG A 237 9.42 -7.16 -5.59
C ARG A 237 8.20 -6.59 -4.88
N GLY A 238 7.15 -7.43 -4.77
CA GLY A 238 6.02 -7.23 -3.86
C GLY A 238 6.13 -8.20 -2.68
N LEU A 239 5.96 -7.71 -1.45
CA LEU A 239 6.07 -8.47 -0.21
C LEU A 239 4.73 -8.56 0.51
N TYR A 240 4.48 -9.70 1.12
CA TYR A 240 3.24 -10.02 1.82
C TYR A 240 3.54 -10.64 3.18
N ALA A 241 2.96 -10.09 4.24
CA ALA A 241 3.16 -10.54 5.63
C ALA A 241 1.84 -10.75 6.37
N GLY A 242 1.84 -11.39 7.52
CA GLY A 242 0.67 -11.49 8.40
C GLY A 242 -0.42 -12.44 7.89
N THR A 243 -0.07 -13.65 7.49
CA THR A 243 -1.03 -14.67 7.03
C THR A 243 -1.60 -15.48 8.19
N ILE A 244 -2.85 -15.91 8.03
CA ILE A 244 -3.45 -16.94 8.87
C ILE A 244 -3.50 -18.22 8.03
N ALA A 245 -2.81 -19.28 8.45
CA ALA A 245 -2.81 -20.54 7.72
C ALA A 245 -4.21 -21.17 7.68
N ALA A 246 -4.49 -21.92 6.60
CA ALA A 246 -5.70 -22.73 6.49
C ALA A 246 -5.65 -23.84 7.55
N GLY A 247 -6.60 -23.83 8.48
CA GLY A 247 -6.65 -24.78 9.60
C GLY A 247 -7.12 -24.07 10.87
N PRO A 248 -6.89 -24.59 12.07
CA PRO A 248 -7.31 -23.93 13.29
C PRO A 248 -6.53 -22.64 13.50
N SER A 249 -6.99 -21.57 12.86
CA SER A 249 -6.62 -20.15 13.06
C SER A 249 -5.16 -19.90 13.51
N VAL A 250 -4.19 -20.55 12.86
CA VAL A 250 -2.77 -20.34 13.17
C VAL A 250 -2.25 -19.22 12.30
N THR A 251 -2.01 -18.08 12.88
CA THR A 251 -1.25 -16.99 12.21
C THR A 251 0.18 -17.47 11.99
N THR A 252 0.78 -17.06 10.89
CA THR A 252 2.19 -17.28 10.62
C THR A 252 2.92 -15.93 10.69
N ASN A 253 4.18 -15.95 11.06
CA ASN A 253 5.06 -14.78 10.97
C ASN A 253 5.75 -14.64 9.60
N THR A 254 5.51 -15.58 8.69
CA THR A 254 6.16 -15.64 7.39
C THR A 254 5.88 -14.39 6.55
N ILE A 255 6.94 -13.81 6.03
CA ILE A 255 6.94 -12.83 4.95
C ILE A 255 7.25 -13.58 3.65
N GLN A 256 6.43 -13.40 2.63
CA GLN A 256 6.66 -13.99 1.32
C GLN A 256 6.72 -12.90 0.24
N TYR A 257 7.34 -13.18 -0.89
CA TYR A 257 7.48 -12.20 -1.96
C TYR A 257 7.25 -12.79 -3.35
N ILE A 258 6.87 -11.90 -4.27
CA ILE A 258 6.87 -12.16 -5.72
C ILE A 258 7.85 -11.22 -6.42
N THR A 259 8.25 -11.60 -7.64
CA THR A 259 9.02 -10.72 -8.54
C THR A 259 8.10 -10.28 -9.68
N PHE A 260 7.87 -8.97 -9.84
CA PHE A 260 6.91 -8.45 -10.82
C PHE A 260 7.23 -8.82 -12.27
N ALA A 261 8.49 -9.00 -12.62
CA ALA A 261 8.92 -9.22 -14.00
C ALA A 261 8.52 -10.61 -14.55
N SER A 262 8.35 -11.61 -13.68
CA SER A 262 8.06 -12.99 -14.07
C SER A 262 6.81 -13.50 -13.36
N LEU A 263 5.96 -14.21 -14.10
CA LEU A 263 4.86 -14.97 -13.51
C LEU A 263 5.42 -16.14 -12.67
N GLY A 264 4.72 -16.52 -11.63
CA GLY A 264 5.07 -17.65 -10.78
C GLY A 264 4.65 -17.47 -9.34
N ASN A 265 4.82 -18.51 -8.56
CA ASN A 265 4.41 -18.56 -7.17
C ASN A 265 5.30 -17.68 -6.28
N ALA A 266 4.73 -17.24 -5.17
CA ALA A 266 5.47 -16.54 -4.13
C ALA A 266 6.57 -17.43 -3.52
N ILE A 267 7.59 -16.80 -3.00
CA ILE A 267 8.76 -17.43 -2.37
C ILE A 267 8.90 -16.90 -0.95
N ASP A 268 9.41 -17.73 -0.06
CA ASP A 268 9.71 -17.34 1.32
C ASP A 268 10.78 -16.24 1.34
N PHE A 269 10.51 -15.20 2.14
CA PHE A 269 11.43 -14.06 2.31
C PHE A 269 12.13 -14.11 3.68
N GLY A 270 11.41 -14.53 4.72
CA GLY A 270 11.79 -14.51 6.12
C GLY A 270 10.58 -14.26 7.00
N ASP A 271 10.79 -13.82 8.25
CA ASP A 271 9.75 -13.72 9.26
C ASP A 271 9.57 -12.29 9.79
N GLN A 272 8.34 -11.95 10.20
CA GLN A 272 8.04 -10.77 11.00
C GLN A 272 8.72 -10.90 12.39
N SER A 273 9.01 -9.76 13.02
CA SER A 273 9.55 -9.72 14.38
C SER A 273 8.57 -10.26 15.43
N VAL A 274 7.26 -10.07 15.20
CA VAL A 274 6.17 -10.55 16.03
C VAL A 274 5.10 -11.21 15.15
N GLN A 275 4.63 -12.38 15.54
CA GLN A 275 3.55 -13.10 14.87
C GLN A 275 2.23 -12.34 15.00
N ARG A 276 1.73 -11.76 13.91
CA ARG A 276 0.52 -10.94 13.87
C ARG A 276 -0.14 -10.93 12.50
N ASN A 277 -1.42 -10.63 12.46
CA ASN A 277 -2.22 -10.44 11.24
C ASN A 277 -2.93 -9.08 11.27
N SER A 278 -3.71 -8.76 10.24
CA SER A 278 -4.53 -7.52 10.20
C SER A 278 -3.70 -6.24 10.33
N LEU A 279 -2.54 -6.23 9.71
CA LEU A 279 -1.56 -5.14 9.76
C LEU A 279 -1.62 -4.26 8.50
N ALA A 280 -1.13 -3.04 8.58
CA ALA A 280 -0.84 -2.19 7.42
C ALA A 280 0.54 -2.51 6.85
N ALA A 281 0.70 -2.30 5.55
CA ALA A 281 1.98 -2.45 4.87
C ALA A 281 2.24 -1.30 3.91
N MET A 282 3.50 -0.92 3.75
CA MET A 282 3.93 0.10 2.81
C MET A 282 5.39 -0.10 2.42
N GLY A 283 5.81 0.53 1.34
CA GLY A 283 7.17 0.34 0.84
C GLY A 283 7.86 1.63 0.43
N SER A 284 9.16 1.52 0.26
CA SER A 284 9.98 2.46 -0.48
C SER A 284 10.82 1.67 -1.49
N SER A 285 11.69 2.34 -2.25
CA SER A 285 12.63 1.67 -3.15
C SER A 285 13.49 0.60 -2.45
N THR A 286 13.70 0.71 -1.12
CA THR A 286 14.61 -0.15 -0.37
C THR A 286 13.95 -0.94 0.76
N ARG A 287 12.93 -0.41 1.44
CA ARG A 287 12.32 -0.99 2.64
C ARG A 287 10.84 -1.31 2.45
N ALA A 288 10.41 -2.47 2.94
CA ALA A 288 9.02 -2.77 3.23
C ALA A 288 8.80 -2.65 4.73
N VAL A 289 7.74 -1.94 5.13
CA VAL A 289 7.37 -1.68 6.52
C VAL A 289 6.02 -2.30 6.79
N PHE A 290 5.87 -2.94 7.96
CA PHE A 290 4.66 -3.59 8.43
C PHE A 290 4.29 -3.04 9.80
N ALA A 291 3.04 -2.57 9.98
CA ALA A 291 2.66 -1.85 11.20
C ALA A 291 1.32 -2.29 11.77
N GLY A 292 1.22 -2.29 13.09
CA GLY A 292 -0.01 -2.60 13.81
C GLY A 292 -0.43 -4.07 13.71
N GLY A 293 -1.73 -4.31 13.75
CA GLY A 293 -2.32 -5.63 13.61
C GLY A 293 -2.59 -6.33 14.93
N GLN A 294 -3.07 -7.58 14.85
CA GLN A 294 -3.45 -8.40 16.00
C GLN A 294 -2.44 -9.52 16.24
N PRO A 295 -1.77 -9.57 17.41
CA PRO A 295 -0.86 -10.66 17.76
C PRO A 295 -1.61 -11.98 17.94
N THR A 296 -0.94 -13.11 17.69
CA THR A 296 -1.50 -14.45 17.96
C THR A 296 -0.48 -15.35 18.64
N PRO A 297 -0.92 -16.21 19.61
CA PRO A 297 -2.30 -16.29 20.12
C PRO A 297 -2.76 -14.95 20.68
N ALA A 298 -4.05 -14.66 20.56
CA ALA A 298 -4.62 -13.37 20.94
C ALA A 298 -4.24 -13.00 22.38
N LEU A 299 -3.11 -12.34 22.53
CA LEU A 299 -2.77 -11.58 23.70
C LEU A 299 -3.73 -10.39 23.72
N SER A 300 -4.28 -10.06 24.86
CA SER A 300 -5.28 -9.01 24.99
C SER A 300 -4.78 -7.69 24.37
N GLY A 301 -5.33 -7.32 23.20
CA GLY A 301 -5.08 -6.04 22.54
C GLY A 301 -4.45 -6.13 21.15
N ASN A 302 -4.41 -4.99 20.49
CA ASN A 302 -3.76 -4.81 19.20
C ASN A 302 -2.26 -4.55 19.39
N SER A 303 -1.47 -4.80 18.35
CA SER A 303 -0.03 -4.51 18.34
C SER A 303 0.22 -3.07 17.88
N ASN A 304 1.13 -2.37 18.54
CA ASN A 304 1.67 -1.10 18.08
C ASN A 304 2.99 -1.25 17.30
N VAL A 305 3.54 -2.45 17.22
CA VAL A 305 4.84 -2.72 16.61
C VAL A 305 4.87 -2.30 15.14
N ILE A 306 5.91 -1.59 14.77
CA ILE A 306 6.30 -1.34 13.38
C ILE A 306 7.60 -2.11 13.16
N ASP A 307 7.65 -3.00 12.19
CA ASP A 307 8.87 -3.67 11.75
C ASP A 307 9.11 -3.50 10.25
N TYR A 308 10.32 -3.75 9.80
CA TYR A 308 10.70 -3.58 8.41
C TYR A 308 11.70 -4.64 7.93
N VAL A 309 11.73 -4.80 6.61
CA VAL A 309 12.76 -5.56 5.90
C VAL A 309 13.40 -4.73 4.80
N THR A 310 14.63 -5.09 4.42
CA THR A 310 15.27 -4.57 3.20
C THR A 310 14.81 -5.42 2.01
N ILE A 311 14.01 -4.87 1.10
CA ILE A 311 13.28 -5.63 0.05
C ILE A 311 14.18 -6.51 -0.81
N MET A 312 15.41 -6.09 -1.09
CA MET A 312 16.31 -6.84 -1.98
C MET A 312 17.19 -7.87 -1.25
N SER A 313 17.13 -7.93 0.09
CA SER A 313 17.91 -8.88 0.91
C SER A 313 16.95 -9.76 1.70
N LEU A 314 16.98 -11.07 1.46
CA LEU A 314 16.20 -12.04 2.24
C LEU A 314 16.61 -12.00 3.71
N GLY A 315 15.67 -12.20 4.60
CA GLY A 315 15.89 -12.26 6.04
C GLY A 315 14.69 -11.75 6.84
N ASN A 316 14.80 -11.88 8.15
CA ASN A 316 13.73 -11.53 9.07
C ASN A 316 13.60 -10.01 9.24
N ALA A 317 12.40 -9.58 9.60
CA ALA A 317 12.11 -8.20 9.91
C ALA A 317 12.86 -7.75 11.18
N ILE A 318 13.17 -6.47 11.19
CA ILE A 318 13.84 -5.78 12.29
C ILE A 318 12.88 -4.72 12.83
N ASP A 319 12.94 -4.48 14.13
CA ASP A 319 12.18 -3.42 14.78
C ASP A 319 12.45 -2.05 14.14
N PHE A 320 11.37 -1.34 13.84
CA PHE A 320 11.39 0.02 13.29
C PHE A 320 11.04 1.05 14.35
N GLY A 321 10.07 0.74 15.21
CA GLY A 321 9.47 1.60 16.23
C GLY A 321 8.02 1.22 16.49
N ASP A 322 7.23 2.14 17.01
CA ASP A 322 5.85 1.91 17.43
C ASP A 322 4.86 2.92 16.84
N LEU A 323 3.63 2.47 16.60
CA LEU A 323 2.47 3.34 16.41
C LEU A 323 2.17 4.10 17.71
N THR A 324 1.89 5.39 17.62
CA THR A 324 1.62 6.23 18.80
C THR A 324 0.14 6.34 19.12
N THR A 325 -0.73 6.02 18.18
CA THR A 325 -2.19 6.04 18.41
C THR A 325 -2.59 5.02 19.44
N ASN A 326 -3.13 5.53 20.55
CA ASN A 326 -3.81 4.77 21.60
C ASN A 326 -3.13 3.48 22.04
N SER A 327 -2.24 3.54 22.97
CA SER A 327 -1.69 2.50 23.87
C SER A 327 -1.90 1.01 23.53
N GLY A 328 -2.26 0.65 22.32
CA GLY A 328 -2.54 -0.71 21.87
C GLY A 328 -2.49 -0.91 20.36
N GLY A 329 -2.07 0.12 19.56
CA GLY A 329 -2.08 0.02 18.12
C GLY A 329 -3.48 -0.11 17.50
N ALA A 330 -3.59 -0.09 16.20
CA ALA A 330 -4.84 -0.31 15.48
C ALA A 330 -4.84 -1.69 14.82
N GLU A 331 -5.97 -2.36 14.85
CA GLU A 331 -6.23 -3.53 14.00
C GLU A 331 -6.81 -3.06 12.68
N LEU A 332 -6.34 -3.65 11.57
CA LEU A 332 -6.82 -3.36 10.21
C LEU A 332 -6.65 -1.87 9.78
N PRO A 333 -5.54 -1.19 10.14
CA PRO A 333 -5.24 0.10 9.53
C PRO A 333 -4.92 -0.08 8.05
N THR A 334 -4.99 1.01 7.28
CA THR A 334 -4.57 1.01 5.88
C THR A 334 -3.29 1.82 5.70
N GLY A 335 -2.46 1.47 4.74
CA GLY A 335 -1.17 2.15 4.56
C GLY A 335 -0.81 2.42 3.11
N CYS A 336 -0.17 3.57 2.88
CA CYS A 336 0.41 3.94 1.60
C CYS A 336 1.70 4.75 1.80
N SER A 337 2.46 4.94 0.73
CA SER A 337 3.70 5.73 0.79
C SER A 337 4.00 6.43 -0.53
N ASN A 338 4.69 7.54 -0.48
CA ASN A 338 5.15 8.25 -1.68
C ASN A 338 6.48 7.70 -2.25
N GLY A 339 6.87 6.49 -1.89
CA GLY A 339 8.09 5.83 -2.35
C GLY A 339 7.92 4.37 -2.73
N HIS A 340 6.68 3.87 -2.88
CA HIS A 340 6.41 2.47 -3.21
C HIS A 340 6.76 2.12 -4.66
N GLY A 341 6.74 0.83 -5.01
CA GLY A 341 7.19 0.32 -6.31
C GLY A 341 6.43 0.80 -7.54
N GLY A 342 5.26 1.40 -7.37
CA GLY A 342 4.46 1.98 -8.45
C GLY A 342 4.88 3.37 -8.91
N LEU A 343 5.89 3.97 -8.28
CA LEU A 343 6.31 5.36 -8.49
C LEU A 343 7.62 5.48 -9.23
#